data_a93877bd7bbfbb2cebf11e334c7e7640
#
_entry.id   a93877bd7bbfbb2cebf11e334c7e7640
#
_cell.length_a   1.000
_cell.length_b   1.000
_cell.length_c   1.000
_cell.angle_alpha   90.00
_cell.angle_beta   90.00
_cell.angle_gamma   90.00
#
_symmetry.space_group_name_H-M   'P 1'
#
loop_
_entity.id
_entity.type
_entity.pdbx_description
1 polymer ?
#
loop_
_entity_poly.entity_id
_entity_poly.type
_entity_poly.pdbx_seq_one_letter_code
_entity_poly.pdbx_strand_id
1 'polypeptide(L)'
;YAIDHLVLSDANMLNKLSPFFAIIFSYFLLKEKLTLFQGVAVVVAFIGALFIIKPTGNMANSAAFVGMMGGAGAGAAYTYVRLLGKRGVNGKLVIMCFSAFSCLTAAVFLIGHFAPMAWWQIVAMIGAGFGGAGGQIFVTKAYYYAPAKELSVFDYSQILFSALMGFVVLGQKPDLYSILGYVIICSTAIVMFLYNKKRG
;
A
#
# COMPACT_ATOMS: atom_id res chain seq x y z
N TYR A 1 -8.63 14.58 -1.18
CA TYR A 1 -8.72 15.36 -2.44
C TYR A 1 -8.78 14.45 -3.67
N ALA A 2 -7.82 13.54 -3.87
CA ALA A 2 -7.84 12.62 -5.01
C ALA A 2 -9.09 11.74 -5.04
N ILE A 3 -9.53 11.22 -3.88
CA ILE A 3 -10.72 10.38 -3.75
C ILE A 3 -12.01 11.19 -4.01
N ASP A 4 -12.03 12.47 -3.72
CA ASP A 4 -13.21 13.33 -3.91
C ASP A 4 -13.37 13.79 -5.38
N HIS A 5 -12.28 13.77 -6.17
CA HIS A 5 -12.23 14.31 -7.53
C HIS A 5 -11.94 13.26 -8.61
N LEU A 6 -11.59 12.05 -8.21
CA LEU A 6 -11.38 10.91 -9.11
C LEU A 6 -12.36 9.79 -8.77
N VAL A 7 -12.62 8.93 -9.74
CA VAL A 7 -13.27 7.64 -9.47
C VAL A 7 -12.38 6.86 -8.50
N LEU A 8 -12.97 6.22 -7.49
CA LEU A 8 -12.27 5.51 -6.42
C LEU A 8 -11.25 4.48 -6.95
N SER A 9 -11.56 3.83 -8.09
CA SER A 9 -10.66 2.91 -8.77
C SER A 9 -9.37 3.59 -9.25
N ASP A 10 -9.49 4.80 -9.84
CA ASP A 10 -8.34 5.54 -10.36
C ASP A 10 -7.44 6.05 -9.24
N ALA A 11 -8.04 6.56 -8.15
CA ALA A 11 -7.31 6.98 -6.95
C ALA A 11 -6.55 5.78 -6.30
N ASN A 12 -7.19 4.62 -6.21
CA ASN A 12 -6.56 3.40 -5.71
C ASN A 12 -5.42 2.92 -6.61
N MET A 13 -5.56 3.00 -7.94
CA MET A 13 -4.51 2.65 -8.88
C MET A 13 -3.26 3.52 -8.68
N LEU A 14 -3.44 4.83 -8.51
CA LEU A 14 -2.32 5.75 -8.28
C LEU A 14 -1.58 5.44 -6.98
N ASN A 15 -2.31 5.09 -5.92
CA ASN A 15 -1.70 4.66 -4.66
C ASN A 15 -0.91 3.33 -4.82
N LYS A 16 -1.34 2.43 -5.71
CA LYS A 16 -0.63 1.19 -6.02
C LYS A 16 0.64 1.36 -6.85
N LEU A 17 1.01 2.59 -7.20
CA LEU A 17 2.35 2.92 -7.70
C LEU A 17 3.40 3.00 -6.58
N SER A 18 3.01 3.02 -5.30
CA SER A 18 3.94 3.10 -4.17
C SER A 18 5.06 2.05 -4.17
N PRO A 19 4.87 0.76 -4.56
CA PRO A 19 5.96 -0.20 -4.66
C PRO A 19 7.02 0.18 -5.69
N PHE A 20 6.62 0.79 -6.81
CA PHE A 20 7.57 1.27 -7.82
C PHE A 20 8.43 2.40 -7.27
N PHE A 21 7.81 3.39 -6.62
CA PHE A 21 8.53 4.48 -5.98
C PHE A 21 9.45 3.98 -4.86
N ALA A 22 9.01 3.01 -4.05
CA ALA A 22 9.84 2.41 -3.01
C ALA A 22 11.10 1.76 -3.59
N ILE A 23 11.00 1.06 -4.71
CA ILE A 23 12.15 0.46 -5.40
C ILE A 23 13.08 1.56 -5.95
N ILE A 24 12.54 2.59 -6.60
CA ILE A 24 13.30 3.71 -7.14
C ILE A 24 14.07 4.41 -6.01
N PHE A 25 13.39 4.80 -4.94
CA PHE A 25 14.04 5.45 -3.80
C PHE A 25 15.04 4.55 -3.09
N SER A 26 14.75 3.24 -2.97
CA SER A 26 15.68 2.26 -2.40
C SER A 26 16.97 2.14 -3.22
N TYR A 27 16.87 2.19 -4.55
CA TYR A 27 18.04 2.21 -5.41
C TYR A 27 18.91 3.46 -5.16
N PHE A 28 18.32 4.65 -5.10
CA PHE A 28 19.07 5.90 -4.92
C PHE A 28 19.59 6.09 -3.48
N LEU A 29 18.75 5.84 -2.46
CA LEU A 29 19.10 6.10 -1.06
C LEU A 29 19.90 4.97 -0.41
N LEU A 30 19.60 3.72 -0.74
CA LEU A 30 20.17 2.53 -0.09
C LEU A 30 21.14 1.78 -0.99
N LYS A 31 21.25 2.18 -2.26
CA LYS A 31 22.07 1.51 -3.30
C LYS A 31 21.73 0.01 -3.46
N GLU A 32 20.47 -0.35 -3.18
CA GLU A 32 19.98 -1.71 -3.32
C GLU A 32 19.73 -2.03 -4.80
N LYS A 33 20.55 -2.91 -5.37
CA LYS A 33 20.43 -3.31 -6.78
C LYS A 33 19.17 -4.17 -6.98
N LEU A 34 18.37 -3.79 -7.96
CA LEU A 34 17.22 -4.54 -8.43
C LEU A 34 17.66 -5.60 -9.44
N THR A 35 17.20 -6.83 -9.29
CA THR A 35 17.36 -7.83 -10.36
C THR A 35 16.25 -7.64 -11.39
N LEU A 36 16.54 -7.95 -12.66
CA LEU A 36 15.53 -7.88 -13.73
C LEU A 36 14.28 -8.69 -13.37
N PHE A 37 14.46 -9.88 -12.78
CA PHE A 37 13.36 -10.73 -12.34
C PHE A 37 12.45 -10.05 -11.32
N GLN A 38 13.01 -9.40 -10.30
CA GLN A 38 12.26 -8.67 -9.28
C GLN A 38 11.49 -7.49 -9.90
N GLY A 39 12.13 -6.75 -10.83
CA GLY A 39 11.48 -5.67 -11.55
C GLY A 39 10.29 -6.14 -12.39
N VAL A 40 10.47 -7.21 -13.16
CA VAL A 40 9.40 -7.83 -13.96
C VAL A 40 8.26 -8.32 -13.06
N ALA A 41 8.57 -8.97 -11.93
CA ALA A 41 7.55 -9.45 -11.00
C ALA A 41 6.66 -8.32 -10.46
N VAL A 42 7.25 -7.16 -10.11
CA VAL A 42 6.48 -5.99 -9.66
C VAL A 42 5.57 -5.45 -10.77
N VAL A 43 6.08 -5.36 -12.01
CA VAL A 43 5.28 -4.93 -13.16
C VAL A 43 4.11 -5.89 -13.43
N VAL A 44 4.36 -7.20 -13.39
CA VAL A 44 3.30 -8.21 -13.59
C VAL A 44 2.25 -8.14 -12.49
N ALA A 45 2.65 -8.00 -11.22
CA ALA A 45 1.70 -7.83 -10.11
C ALA A 45 0.87 -6.55 -10.26
N PHE A 46 1.48 -5.46 -10.73
CA PHE A 46 0.77 -4.22 -11.02
C PHE A 46 -0.26 -4.39 -12.15
N ILE A 47 0.10 -5.09 -13.23
CA ILE A 47 -0.86 -5.42 -14.30
C ILE A 47 -2.03 -6.23 -13.73
N GLY A 48 -1.77 -7.23 -12.87
CA GLY A 48 -2.83 -7.96 -12.17
C GLY A 48 -3.74 -7.03 -11.34
N ALA A 49 -3.16 -6.04 -10.66
CA ALA A 49 -3.92 -5.03 -9.93
C ALA A 49 -4.82 -4.18 -10.84
N LEU A 50 -4.35 -3.81 -12.04
CA LEU A 50 -5.16 -3.06 -13.02
C LEU A 50 -6.39 -3.83 -13.49
N PHE A 51 -6.31 -5.15 -13.66
CA PHE A 51 -7.48 -5.99 -13.99
C PHE A 51 -8.57 -5.94 -12.91
N ILE A 52 -8.17 -5.77 -11.64
CA ILE A 52 -9.11 -5.72 -10.51
C ILE A 52 -9.68 -4.29 -10.34
N ILE A 53 -8.80 -3.28 -10.38
CA ILE A 53 -9.13 -1.89 -10.11
C ILE A 53 -9.91 -1.26 -11.28
N LYS A 54 -9.62 -1.67 -12.51
CA LYS A 54 -10.28 -1.20 -13.76
C LYS A 54 -10.35 0.33 -13.82
N PRO A 55 -9.20 1.00 -13.90
CA PRO A 55 -9.17 2.46 -13.96
C PRO A 55 -9.96 2.97 -15.16
N THR A 56 -10.71 4.07 -14.99
CA THR A 56 -11.54 4.66 -16.04
C THR A 56 -10.75 5.53 -17.04
N GLY A 57 -9.45 5.73 -16.78
CA GLY A 57 -8.54 6.44 -17.67
C GLY A 57 -8.64 7.97 -17.62
N ASN A 58 -9.47 8.54 -16.76
CA ASN A 58 -9.64 10.00 -16.64
C ASN A 58 -8.54 10.63 -15.76
N MET A 59 -7.28 10.42 -16.17
CA MET A 59 -6.08 10.73 -15.39
C MET A 59 -5.48 12.12 -15.62
N ALA A 60 -6.05 12.92 -16.53
CA ALA A 60 -5.41 14.15 -17.00
C ALA A 60 -5.76 15.40 -16.16
N ASN A 61 -5.89 15.27 -14.83
CA ASN A 61 -6.21 16.39 -13.97
C ASN A 61 -5.29 16.51 -12.75
N SER A 62 -5.40 17.63 -12.02
CA SER A 62 -4.64 17.90 -10.79
C SER A 62 -4.85 16.84 -9.72
N ALA A 63 -6.03 16.19 -9.66
CA ALA A 63 -6.33 15.16 -8.69
C ALA A 63 -5.52 13.86 -8.94
N ALA A 64 -5.28 13.51 -10.21
CA ALA A 64 -4.41 12.40 -10.58
C ALA A 64 -2.95 12.65 -10.14
N PHE A 65 -2.46 13.87 -10.36
CA PHE A 65 -1.13 14.26 -9.89
C PHE A 65 -1.00 14.16 -8.36
N VAL A 66 -1.99 14.65 -7.60
CA VAL A 66 -2.02 14.55 -6.14
C VAL A 66 -2.06 13.08 -5.69
N GLY A 67 -2.85 12.23 -6.36
CA GLY A 67 -2.89 10.78 -6.08
C GLY A 67 -1.53 10.09 -6.30
N MET A 68 -0.86 10.45 -7.39
CA MET A 68 0.50 9.95 -7.69
C MET A 68 1.52 10.42 -6.66
N MET A 69 1.46 11.68 -6.22
CA MET A 69 2.31 12.21 -5.15
C MET A 69 2.08 11.47 -3.82
N GLY A 70 0.83 11.07 -3.53
CA GLY A 70 0.50 10.20 -2.40
C GLY A 70 1.22 8.85 -2.48
N GLY A 71 1.17 8.19 -3.65
CA GLY A 71 1.91 6.95 -3.89
C GLY A 71 3.42 7.11 -3.76
N ALA A 72 3.99 8.21 -4.27
CA ALA A 72 5.40 8.53 -4.13
C ALA A 72 5.79 8.76 -2.66
N GLY A 73 4.97 9.49 -1.91
CA GLY A 73 5.16 9.70 -0.48
C GLY A 73 5.17 8.39 0.33
N ALA A 74 4.24 7.47 0.03
CA ALA A 74 4.22 6.15 0.63
C ALA A 74 5.49 5.34 0.30
N GLY A 75 5.92 5.34 -0.96
CA GLY A 75 7.16 4.68 -1.39
C GLY A 75 8.41 5.26 -0.70
N ALA A 76 8.48 6.58 -0.56
CA ALA A 76 9.53 7.25 0.21
C ALA A 76 9.52 6.82 1.68
N ALA A 77 8.34 6.80 2.32
CA ALA A 77 8.20 6.39 3.71
C ALA A 77 8.73 4.97 3.94
N TYR A 78 8.38 4.01 3.10
CA TYR A 78 8.88 2.62 3.17
C TYR A 78 10.40 2.56 3.05
N THR A 79 10.98 3.34 2.11
CA THR A 79 12.44 3.41 1.94
C THR A 79 13.13 3.99 3.17
N TYR A 80 12.56 5.04 3.78
CA TYR A 80 13.11 5.61 5.02
C TYR A 80 13.00 4.64 6.20
N VAL A 81 11.91 3.89 6.33
CA VAL A 81 11.79 2.83 7.35
C VAL A 81 12.94 1.82 7.20
N ARG A 82 13.23 1.39 5.96
CA ARG A 82 14.36 0.50 5.68
C ARG A 82 15.70 1.13 6.02
N LEU A 83 15.92 2.40 5.67
CA LEU A 83 17.13 3.15 5.99
C LEU A 83 17.35 3.23 7.51
N LEU A 84 16.32 3.54 8.27
CA LEU A 84 16.35 3.61 9.73
C LEU A 84 16.67 2.22 10.33
N GLY A 85 16.10 1.16 9.77
CA GLY A 85 16.42 -0.21 10.15
C GLY A 85 17.90 -0.55 9.96
N LYS A 86 18.47 -0.20 8.80
CA LYS A 86 19.91 -0.38 8.53
C LYS A 86 20.82 0.44 9.46
N ARG A 87 20.32 1.57 9.97
CA ARG A 87 21.03 2.42 10.94
C ARG A 87 20.87 1.97 12.40
N GLY A 88 20.17 0.87 12.65
CA GLY A 88 19.95 0.33 13.99
C GLY A 88 18.95 1.12 14.84
N VAL A 89 18.16 2.02 14.25
CA VAL A 89 17.11 2.77 14.98
C VAL A 89 16.04 1.79 15.43
N ASN A 90 15.58 1.89 16.66
CA ASN A 90 14.58 0.98 17.19
C ASN A 90 13.26 1.09 16.40
N GLY A 91 12.81 -0.03 15.81
CA GLY A 91 11.60 -0.06 14.99
C GLY A 91 10.32 0.33 15.75
N LYS A 92 10.27 0.12 17.08
CA LYS A 92 9.15 0.59 17.90
C LYS A 92 9.09 2.12 17.96
N LEU A 93 10.26 2.78 18.01
CA LEU A 93 10.35 4.23 17.97
C LEU A 93 9.86 4.78 16.63
N VAL A 94 10.22 4.11 15.52
CA VAL A 94 9.76 4.50 14.17
C VAL A 94 8.23 4.44 14.09
N ILE A 95 7.62 3.35 14.56
CA ILE A 95 6.15 3.20 14.59
C ILE A 95 5.51 4.27 15.47
N MET A 96 6.07 4.52 16.66
CA MET A 96 5.55 5.51 17.60
C MET A 96 5.57 6.92 17.00
N CYS A 97 6.69 7.34 16.41
CA CYS A 97 6.82 8.65 15.78
C CYS A 97 5.85 8.81 14.60
N PHE A 98 5.74 7.78 13.75
CA PHE A 98 4.80 7.78 12.63
C PHE A 98 3.34 7.92 13.12
N SER A 99 2.95 7.13 14.11
CA SER A 99 1.60 7.17 14.68
C SER A 99 1.30 8.49 15.37
N ALA A 100 2.25 9.02 16.14
CA ALA A 100 2.10 10.32 16.82
C ALA A 100 1.93 11.46 15.82
N PHE A 101 2.77 11.49 14.77
CA PHE A 101 2.66 12.51 13.71
C PHE A 101 1.31 12.40 12.97
N SER A 102 0.88 11.18 12.61
CA SER A 102 -0.41 10.96 11.95
C SER A 102 -1.58 11.40 12.84
N CYS A 103 -1.53 11.10 14.14
CA CYS A 103 -2.55 11.49 15.10
C CYS A 103 -2.63 13.02 15.24
N LEU A 104 -1.48 13.68 15.38
CA LEU A 104 -1.42 15.14 15.48
C LEU A 104 -1.97 15.82 14.22
N THR A 105 -1.58 15.32 13.03
CA THR A 105 -2.08 15.84 11.76
C THR A 105 -3.59 15.67 11.66
N ALA A 106 -4.10 14.46 11.96
CA ALA A 106 -5.54 14.19 11.94
C ALA A 106 -6.31 15.07 12.95
N ALA A 107 -5.76 15.29 14.15
CA ALA A 107 -6.37 16.13 15.17
C ALA A 107 -6.51 17.59 14.69
N VAL A 108 -5.49 18.14 14.02
CA VAL A 108 -5.56 19.49 13.46
C VAL A 108 -6.68 19.61 12.42
N PHE A 109 -6.81 18.63 11.52
CA PHE A 109 -7.88 18.63 10.52
C PHE A 109 -9.27 18.40 11.12
N LEU A 110 -9.36 17.76 12.29
CA LEU A 110 -10.64 17.53 12.97
C LEU A 110 -11.19 18.82 13.61
N ILE A 111 -10.32 19.78 13.92
CA ILE A 111 -10.74 21.08 14.49
C ILE A 111 -11.59 21.82 13.44
N GLY A 112 -12.85 22.07 13.78
CA GLY A 112 -13.81 22.76 12.90
C GLY A 112 -14.56 21.85 11.90
N HIS A 113 -14.20 20.58 11.79
CA HIS A 113 -14.86 19.60 10.90
C HIS A 113 -15.48 18.43 11.68
N PHE A 114 -15.62 18.55 12.99
CA PHE A 114 -16.21 17.51 13.81
C PHE A 114 -17.71 17.40 13.55
N ALA A 115 -18.14 16.21 13.08
CA ALA A 115 -19.55 15.86 12.95
C ALA A 115 -19.95 14.87 14.06
N PRO A 116 -21.11 15.03 14.70
CA PRO A 116 -21.58 14.07 15.69
C PRO A 116 -21.82 12.71 15.03
N MET A 117 -21.32 11.65 15.64
CA MET A 117 -21.41 10.28 15.14
C MET A 117 -22.32 9.43 16.00
N ALA A 118 -23.04 8.49 15.37
CA ALA A 118 -23.78 7.48 16.09
C ALA A 118 -22.80 6.51 16.80
N TRP A 119 -23.23 5.91 17.90
CA TRP A 119 -22.38 5.01 18.71
C TRP A 119 -21.78 3.85 17.91
N TRP A 120 -22.54 3.27 16.98
CA TRP A 120 -22.07 2.18 16.13
C TRP A 120 -20.97 2.61 15.15
N GLN A 121 -20.99 3.87 14.69
CA GLN A 121 -19.92 4.45 13.86
C GLN A 121 -18.62 4.61 14.67
N ILE A 122 -18.75 5.00 15.94
CA ILE A 122 -17.58 5.10 16.85
C ILE A 122 -16.96 3.73 17.04
N VAL A 123 -17.77 2.68 17.30
CA VAL A 123 -17.29 1.30 17.44
C VAL A 123 -16.61 0.81 16.17
N ALA A 124 -17.21 1.08 14.99
CA ALA A 124 -16.63 0.72 13.70
C ALA A 124 -15.28 1.44 13.46
N MET A 125 -15.18 2.73 13.81
CA MET A 125 -13.94 3.49 13.69
C MET A 125 -12.84 2.98 14.64
N ILE A 126 -13.19 2.61 15.87
CA ILE A 126 -12.25 1.99 16.81
C ILE A 126 -11.74 0.66 16.23
N GLY A 127 -12.64 -0.20 15.72
CA GLY A 127 -12.28 -1.45 15.07
C GLY A 127 -11.35 -1.25 13.86
N ALA A 128 -11.67 -0.28 12.99
CA ALA A 128 -10.82 0.11 11.87
C ALA A 128 -9.45 0.63 12.35
N GLY A 129 -9.41 1.40 13.44
CA GLY A 129 -8.18 1.89 14.06
C GLY A 129 -7.28 0.74 14.56
N PHE A 130 -7.84 -0.26 15.23
CA PHE A 130 -7.08 -1.46 15.64
C PHE A 130 -6.55 -2.24 14.44
N GLY A 131 -7.37 -2.47 13.41
CA GLY A 131 -6.94 -3.13 12.18
C GLY A 131 -5.82 -2.37 11.48
N GLY A 132 -5.99 -1.04 11.35
CA GLY A 132 -4.99 -0.16 10.74
C GLY A 132 -3.67 -0.13 11.53
N ALA A 133 -3.72 -0.04 12.86
CA ALA A 133 -2.54 -0.07 13.72
C ALA A 133 -1.81 -1.41 13.60
N GLY A 134 -2.53 -2.53 13.59
CA GLY A 134 -1.96 -3.86 13.37
C GLY A 134 -1.27 -3.96 12.00
N GLY A 135 -1.96 -3.56 10.93
CA GLY A 135 -1.40 -3.52 9.59
C GLY A 135 -0.14 -2.65 9.50
N GLN A 136 -0.16 -1.45 10.09
CA GLN A 136 0.98 -0.56 10.12
C GLN A 136 2.20 -1.16 10.84
N ILE A 137 1.97 -1.85 11.96
CA ILE A 137 3.05 -2.53 12.69
C ILE A 137 3.70 -3.60 11.81
N PHE A 138 2.92 -4.43 11.14
CA PHE A 138 3.44 -5.50 10.28
C PHE A 138 4.15 -4.95 9.04
N VAL A 139 3.58 -3.98 8.35
CA VAL A 139 4.21 -3.32 7.19
C VAL A 139 5.51 -2.65 7.60
N THR A 140 5.52 -1.89 8.69
CA THR A 140 6.74 -1.23 9.17
C THR A 140 7.82 -2.25 9.51
N LYS A 141 7.48 -3.34 10.20
CA LYS A 141 8.44 -4.43 10.47
C LYS A 141 8.95 -5.08 9.20
N ALA A 142 8.08 -5.34 8.23
CA ALA A 142 8.48 -5.94 6.96
C ALA A 142 9.54 -5.07 6.26
N TYR A 143 9.24 -3.79 6.02
CA TYR A 143 10.21 -2.87 5.39
C TYR A 143 11.43 -2.55 6.25
N TYR A 144 11.32 -2.68 7.58
CA TYR A 144 12.47 -2.53 8.47
C TYR A 144 13.52 -3.64 8.24
N TYR A 145 13.09 -4.89 8.05
CA TYR A 145 13.97 -6.05 7.95
C TYR A 145 14.30 -6.45 6.51
N ALA A 146 13.43 -6.19 5.54
CA ALA A 146 13.60 -6.63 4.17
C ALA A 146 13.60 -5.47 3.16
N PRO A 147 14.33 -5.61 2.03
CA PRO A 147 14.39 -4.58 1.00
C PRO A 147 13.08 -4.47 0.22
N ALA A 148 12.77 -3.26 -0.27
CA ALA A 148 11.56 -2.97 -1.04
C ALA A 148 11.38 -3.89 -2.25
N LYS A 149 12.46 -4.26 -2.93
CA LYS A 149 12.45 -5.17 -4.09
C LYS A 149 11.89 -6.58 -3.81
N GLU A 150 11.93 -7.02 -2.54
CA GLU A 150 11.39 -8.30 -2.10
C GLU A 150 9.95 -8.19 -1.62
N LEU A 151 9.60 -7.05 -1.03
CA LEU A 151 8.29 -6.80 -0.43
C LEU A 151 7.26 -6.25 -1.42
N SER A 152 7.71 -5.49 -2.41
CA SER A 152 6.82 -4.75 -3.32
C SER A 152 5.74 -5.59 -3.99
N VAL A 153 6.03 -6.85 -4.32
CA VAL A 153 5.03 -7.76 -4.90
C VAL A 153 3.95 -8.10 -3.89
N PHE A 154 4.32 -8.26 -2.60
CA PHE A 154 3.37 -8.60 -1.55
C PHE A 154 2.43 -7.46 -1.18
N ASP A 155 2.80 -6.20 -1.45
CA ASP A 155 1.92 -5.04 -1.23
C ASP A 155 0.62 -5.12 -2.07
N TYR A 156 0.65 -5.84 -3.19
CA TYR A 156 -0.55 -6.08 -4.00
C TYR A 156 -1.52 -7.09 -3.36
N SER A 157 -1.07 -7.90 -2.38
CA SER A 157 -1.95 -8.83 -1.66
C SER A 157 -3.08 -8.10 -0.90
N GLN A 158 -2.88 -6.85 -0.53
CA GLN A 158 -3.93 -6.01 0.05
C GLN A 158 -5.20 -5.96 -0.81
N ILE A 159 -5.04 -5.99 -2.14
CA ILE A 159 -6.17 -5.98 -3.07
C ILE A 159 -6.98 -7.28 -2.95
N LEU A 160 -6.29 -8.41 -2.77
CA LEU A 160 -6.93 -9.73 -2.58
C LEU A 160 -7.74 -9.77 -1.28
N PHE A 161 -7.16 -9.25 -0.18
CA PHE A 161 -7.87 -9.16 1.11
C PHE A 161 -9.05 -8.20 1.04
N SER A 162 -8.91 -7.06 0.37
CA SER A 162 -10.03 -6.12 0.15
C SER A 162 -11.16 -6.77 -0.64
N ALA A 163 -10.84 -7.55 -1.67
CA ALA A 163 -11.82 -8.26 -2.47
C ALA A 163 -12.53 -9.35 -1.66
N LEU A 164 -11.77 -10.11 -0.84
CA LEU A 164 -12.35 -11.12 0.05
C LEU A 164 -13.33 -10.49 1.05
N MET A 165 -12.95 -9.37 1.67
CA MET A 165 -13.83 -8.63 2.56
C MET A 165 -15.06 -8.07 1.83
N GLY A 166 -14.88 -7.53 0.62
CA GLY A 166 -15.98 -7.08 -0.23
C GLY A 166 -16.98 -8.20 -0.54
N PHE A 167 -16.48 -9.41 -0.80
CA PHE A 167 -17.33 -10.58 -1.03
C PHE A 167 -18.05 -11.04 0.23
N VAL A 168 -17.33 -11.20 1.35
CA VAL A 168 -17.89 -11.76 2.60
C VAL A 168 -18.83 -10.77 3.29
N VAL A 169 -18.46 -9.49 3.37
CA VAL A 169 -19.19 -8.47 4.14
C VAL A 169 -20.23 -7.75 3.30
N LEU A 170 -19.91 -7.44 2.03
CA LEU A 170 -20.74 -6.63 1.15
C LEU A 170 -21.47 -7.45 0.07
N GLY A 171 -21.24 -8.76 -0.01
CA GLY A 171 -21.84 -9.63 -1.01
C GLY A 171 -21.41 -9.33 -2.45
N GLN A 172 -20.29 -8.59 -2.63
CA GLN A 172 -19.76 -8.23 -3.94
C GLN A 172 -19.23 -9.45 -4.66
N LYS A 173 -19.74 -9.76 -5.84
CA LYS A 173 -19.27 -10.89 -6.65
C LYS A 173 -18.15 -10.41 -7.58
N PRO A 174 -16.94 -11.03 -7.53
CA PRO A 174 -15.88 -10.70 -8.48
C PRO A 174 -16.30 -11.13 -9.89
N ASP A 175 -16.02 -10.31 -10.87
CA ASP A 175 -16.17 -10.67 -12.27
C ASP A 175 -14.93 -11.39 -12.82
N LEU A 176 -15.01 -11.85 -14.07
CA LEU A 176 -13.95 -12.65 -14.70
C LEU A 176 -12.60 -11.92 -14.73
N TYR A 177 -12.59 -10.59 -14.99
CA TYR A 177 -11.35 -9.80 -15.01
C TYR A 177 -10.72 -9.71 -13.63
N SER A 178 -11.53 -9.55 -12.58
CA SER A 178 -11.05 -9.55 -11.20
C SER A 178 -10.43 -10.89 -10.81
N ILE A 179 -11.06 -12.00 -11.23
CA ILE A 179 -10.52 -13.36 -10.98
C ILE A 179 -9.16 -13.52 -11.67
N LEU A 180 -9.02 -13.10 -12.94
CA LEU A 180 -7.73 -13.11 -13.64
C LEU A 180 -6.67 -12.29 -12.90
N GLY A 181 -7.03 -11.10 -12.44
CA GLY A 181 -6.13 -10.25 -11.63
C GLY A 181 -5.67 -10.94 -10.35
N TYR A 182 -6.58 -11.63 -9.63
CA TYR A 182 -6.22 -12.38 -8.42
C TYR A 182 -5.23 -13.50 -8.72
N VAL A 183 -5.46 -14.27 -9.79
CA VAL A 183 -4.54 -15.35 -10.21
C VAL A 183 -3.17 -14.78 -10.54
N ILE A 184 -3.08 -13.68 -11.28
CA ILE A 184 -1.81 -13.02 -11.61
C ILE A 184 -1.07 -12.59 -10.35
N ILE A 185 -1.72 -11.92 -9.41
CA ILE A 185 -1.10 -11.44 -8.17
C ILE A 185 -0.63 -12.61 -7.31
N CYS A 186 -1.48 -13.62 -7.09
CA CYS A 186 -1.14 -14.79 -6.29
C CYS A 186 0.05 -15.57 -6.88
N SER A 187 0.00 -15.86 -8.18
CA SER A 187 1.08 -16.61 -8.84
C SER A 187 2.40 -15.83 -8.79
N THR A 188 2.37 -14.52 -9.03
CA THR A 188 3.56 -13.67 -8.97
C THR A 188 4.15 -13.61 -7.55
N ALA A 189 3.30 -13.51 -6.52
CA ALA A 189 3.74 -13.52 -5.13
C ALA A 189 4.41 -14.86 -4.74
N ILE A 190 3.82 -15.99 -5.15
CA ILE A 190 4.38 -17.32 -4.90
C ILE A 190 5.74 -17.47 -5.61
N VAL A 191 5.81 -17.13 -6.89
CA VAL A 191 7.04 -17.22 -7.68
C VAL A 191 8.14 -16.33 -7.08
N MET A 192 7.79 -15.11 -6.64
CA MET A 192 8.73 -14.20 -5.98
C MET A 192 9.23 -14.75 -4.65
N PHE A 193 8.34 -15.34 -3.84
CA PHE A 193 8.72 -15.98 -2.58
C PHE A 193 9.71 -17.13 -2.82
N LEU A 194 9.42 -18.01 -3.79
CA LEU A 194 10.29 -19.13 -4.13
C LEU A 194 11.65 -18.66 -4.67
N TYR A 195 11.64 -17.61 -5.48
CA TYR A 195 12.88 -17.02 -6.01
C TYR A 195 13.76 -16.44 -4.88
N ASN A 196 13.17 -15.68 -3.96
CA ASN A 196 13.90 -15.10 -2.85
C ASN A 196 14.44 -16.18 -1.90
N LYS A 197 13.65 -17.25 -1.62
CA LYS A 197 14.07 -18.39 -0.80
C LYS A 197 15.30 -19.13 -1.36
N LYS A 198 15.48 -19.16 -2.69
CA LYS A 198 16.65 -19.82 -3.33
C LYS A 198 17.93 -18.96 -3.27
N ARG A 199 17.79 -17.66 -2.96
CA ARG A 199 18.93 -16.71 -2.98
C ARG A 199 19.37 -16.21 -1.61
N GLY A 200 18.60 -16.43 -0.58
CA GLY A 200 18.97 -16.22 0.82
C GLY A 200 19.46 -17.51 1.45
#